data_41becd4086dee2a48ea396101911c0c7
#
_entry.id   41becd4086dee2a48ea396101911c0c7
#
_cell.length_a   1.000
_cell.length_b   1.000
_cell.length_c   1.000
_cell.angle_alpha   90.00
_cell.angle_beta   90.00
_cell.angle_gamma   90.00
#
_symmetry.space_group_name_H-M   'P 1'
#
loop_
_entity.id
_entity.type
_entity.pdbx_description
1 polymer ?
#
loop_
_entity_poly.entity_id
_entity_poly.type
_entity_poly.pdbx_seq_one_letter_code
_entity_poly.pdbx_strand_id
1 'polypeptide(L)' 'KKKKIKKIRGVFGQTFMNLANQYYGDKDLWWVIARANNQSESIYTKPGKEYRVPRNTNLILKEFEELNR' A
#
# COMPACT_ATOMS: atom_id res chain seq x y z
N LYS A 1 -3.89 8.08 20.52
CA LYS A 1 -3.87 8.67 19.20
C LYS A 1 -4.09 7.63 18.12
N LYS A 2 -4.67 8.05 17.04
CA LYS A 2 -4.95 7.14 15.94
C LYS A 2 -3.68 6.79 15.19
N LYS A 3 -3.54 5.53 14.89
CA LYS A 3 -2.46 5.10 14.02
C LYS A 3 -2.84 5.39 12.58
N LYS A 4 -1.88 5.90 11.83
CA LYS A 4 -2.09 6.23 10.43
C LYS A 4 -1.58 5.14 9.51
N ILE A 5 -1.02 4.10 10.07
CA ILE A 5 -0.48 2.98 9.32
C ILE A 5 -0.97 1.68 9.95
N LYS A 6 -1.52 0.81 9.12
CA LYS A 6 -1.92 -0.51 9.55
C LYS A 6 -0.84 -1.49 9.13
N LYS A 7 -0.45 -2.37 10.04
CA LYS A 7 0.52 -3.41 9.73
C LYS A 7 -0.19 -4.71 9.46
N ILE A 8 0.19 -5.38 8.38
CA ILE A 8 -0.39 -6.66 7.99
C ILE A 8 0.72 -7.60 7.58
N ARG A 9 0.39 -8.88 7.47
CA ARG A 9 1.33 -9.86 6.93
C ARG A 9 0.87 -10.34 5.59
N GLY A 10 1.83 -10.53 4.68
CA GLY A 10 1.53 -11.04 3.35
C GLY A 10 1.03 -12.46 3.40
N VAL A 11 0.22 -12.82 2.41
CA VAL A 11 -0.35 -14.14 2.25
C VAL A 11 -0.04 -14.61 0.83
N PHE A 12 0.21 -15.90 0.68
CA PHE A 12 0.50 -16.46 -0.63
C PHE A 12 -0.62 -16.12 -1.62
N GLY A 13 -0.25 -15.64 -2.80
CA GLY A 13 -1.21 -15.30 -3.84
C GLY A 13 -1.86 -13.92 -3.70
N GLN A 14 -1.54 -13.20 -2.65
CA GLN A 14 -2.11 -11.88 -2.43
C GLN A 14 -1.35 -10.82 -3.23
N THR A 15 -2.08 -9.87 -3.82
CA THR A 15 -1.48 -8.77 -4.57
C THR A 15 -1.70 -7.45 -3.83
N PHE A 16 -0.90 -6.45 -4.20
CA PHE A 16 -1.12 -5.11 -3.66
C PHE A 16 -2.45 -4.53 -4.09
N MET A 17 -2.96 -4.95 -5.25
CA MET A 17 -4.28 -4.53 -5.70
C MET A 17 -5.38 -5.08 -4.80
N ASN A 18 -5.23 -6.33 -4.34
CA ASN A 18 -6.16 -6.90 -3.37
C ASN A 18 -6.17 -6.07 -2.08
N LEU A 19 -4.98 -5.71 -1.61
CA LEU A 19 -4.87 -4.91 -0.40
C LEU A 19 -5.49 -3.54 -0.57
N ALA A 20 -5.21 -2.90 -1.70
CA ALA A 20 -5.76 -1.58 -1.96
C ALA A 20 -7.28 -1.63 -2.01
N ASN A 21 -7.83 -2.67 -2.65
CA ASN A 21 -9.27 -2.82 -2.69
C ASN A 21 -9.86 -3.03 -1.30
N GLN A 22 -9.17 -3.82 -0.49
CA GLN A 22 -9.64 -4.15 0.86
C GLN A 22 -9.60 -2.94 1.79
N TYR A 23 -8.53 -2.18 1.76
CA TYR A 23 -8.32 -1.10 2.73
C TYR A 23 -8.73 0.27 2.23
N TYR A 24 -8.73 0.48 0.93
CA TYR A 24 -9.06 1.79 0.34
C TYR A 24 -10.34 1.76 -0.48
N GLY A 25 -10.82 0.57 -0.82
CA GLY A 25 -11.96 0.45 -1.72
C GLY A 25 -11.62 0.79 -3.16
N ASP A 26 -10.34 0.84 -3.50
CA ASP A 26 -9.89 1.24 -4.84
C ASP A 26 -8.60 0.50 -5.17
N LYS A 27 -8.70 -0.51 -6.02
CA LYS A 27 -7.55 -1.34 -6.39
C LYS A 27 -6.47 -0.53 -7.13
N ASP A 28 -6.84 0.57 -7.76
CA ASP A 28 -5.89 1.37 -8.52
C ASP A 28 -4.93 2.13 -7.62
N LEU A 29 -5.17 2.12 -6.31
CA LEU A 29 -4.25 2.73 -5.35
C LEU A 29 -3.20 1.73 -4.85
N TRP A 30 -3.04 0.60 -5.52
CA TRP A 30 -2.08 -0.44 -5.12
C TRP A 30 -0.66 0.11 -5.00
N TRP A 31 -0.31 1.07 -5.86
CA TRP A 31 1.03 1.63 -5.84
C TRP A 31 1.34 2.39 -4.55
N VAL A 32 0.31 2.86 -3.86
CA VAL A 32 0.50 3.55 -2.58
C VAL A 32 1.12 2.58 -1.58
N ILE A 33 0.61 1.36 -1.54
CA ILE A 33 1.11 0.35 -0.62
C ILE A 33 2.50 -0.12 -1.05
N ALA A 34 2.69 -0.35 -2.34
CA ALA A 34 3.99 -0.78 -2.84
C ALA A 34 5.06 0.26 -2.53
N ARG A 35 4.74 1.53 -2.75
CA ARG A 35 5.69 2.61 -2.51
C ARG A 35 6.00 2.75 -1.02
N ALA A 36 5.00 2.60 -0.17
CA ALA A 36 5.20 2.71 1.27
C ALA A 36 6.11 1.61 1.80
N ASN A 37 6.24 0.51 1.08
CA ASN A 37 7.06 -0.62 1.49
C ASN A 37 8.30 -0.78 0.62
N ASN A 38 8.58 0.20 -0.21
CA ASN A 38 9.77 0.21 -1.08
C ASN A 38 9.86 -1.05 -1.93
N GLN A 39 8.72 -1.56 -2.35
CA GLN A 39 8.70 -2.75 -3.19
C GLN A 39 8.37 -2.36 -4.62
N SER A 40 9.22 -2.80 -5.56
CA SER A 40 9.04 -2.48 -6.96
C SER A 40 9.22 -3.69 -7.87
N GLU A 41 9.63 -4.83 -7.32
CA GLU A 41 9.96 -5.96 -8.18
C GLU A 41 8.78 -6.91 -8.42
N SER A 42 7.69 -6.77 -7.67
CA SER A 42 6.57 -7.67 -7.82
C SER A 42 5.29 -7.03 -7.30
N ILE A 43 4.16 -7.39 -7.90
CA ILE A 43 2.85 -6.95 -7.41
C ILE A 43 2.33 -7.86 -6.29
N TYR A 44 3.02 -8.98 -6.04
CA TYR A 44 2.59 -9.93 -5.02
C TYR A 44 3.26 -9.65 -3.69
N THR A 45 2.51 -9.85 -2.60
CA THR A 45 3.11 -9.80 -1.28
C THR A 45 3.87 -11.10 -1.04
N LYS A 46 4.88 -11.04 -0.18
CA LYS A 46 5.60 -12.24 0.22
C LYS A 46 4.94 -12.82 1.46
N PRO A 47 4.66 -14.13 1.48
CA PRO A 47 4.01 -14.74 2.64
C PRO A 47 4.83 -14.52 3.91
N GLY A 48 4.16 -14.09 4.96
CA GLY A 48 4.79 -13.89 6.25
C GLY A 48 5.54 -12.59 6.42
N LYS A 49 5.78 -11.85 5.34
CA LYS A 49 6.46 -10.56 5.45
C LYS A 49 5.48 -9.51 5.95
N GLU A 50 5.97 -8.62 6.81
CA GLU A 50 5.15 -7.53 7.32
C GLU A 50 5.11 -6.38 6.32
N TYR A 51 3.91 -5.86 6.08
CA TYR A 51 3.72 -4.72 5.19
C TYR A 51 2.97 -3.63 5.92
N ARG A 52 3.29 -2.40 5.57
CA ARG A 52 2.62 -1.23 6.12
C ARG A 52 1.60 -0.72 5.10
N VAL A 53 0.38 -0.49 5.55
CA VAL A 53 -0.69 0.03 4.70
C VAL A 53 -1.06 1.40 5.25
N PRO A 54 -0.64 2.49 4.57
CA PRO A 54 -0.98 3.84 5.03
C PRO A 54 -2.49 4.02 5.00
N ARG A 55 -3.03 4.57 6.08
CA ARG A 55 -4.46 4.78 6.17
C ARG A 55 -4.87 6.15 5.65
N ASN A 56 -3.98 7.12 5.72
CA ASN A 56 -4.25 8.44 5.19
C ASN A 56 -3.58 8.60 3.84
N THR A 57 -4.31 8.23 2.79
CA THR A 57 -3.76 8.26 1.45
C THR A 57 -3.64 9.68 0.90
N ASN A 58 -4.33 10.63 1.49
CA ASN A 58 -4.32 12.00 0.98
C ASN A 58 -2.91 12.60 0.99
N LEU A 59 -2.15 12.34 2.04
CA LEU A 59 -0.79 12.86 2.13
C LEU A 59 0.11 12.27 1.05
N ILE A 60 -0.03 10.98 0.81
CA ILE A 60 0.79 10.29 -0.18
C ILE A 60 0.43 10.74 -1.58
N LEU A 61 -0.85 10.88 -1.86
CA LEU A 61 -1.30 11.35 -3.16
C LEU A 61 -0.81 12.77 -3.42
N LYS A 62 -0.83 13.60 -2.40
CA LYS A 62 -0.37 14.97 -2.53
C LYS A 62 1.13 15.01 -2.83
N GLU A 63 1.92 14.18 -2.15
CA GLU A 63 3.35 14.11 -2.42
C GLU A 63 3.61 13.65 -3.84
N PHE A 64 2.85 12.65 -4.29
CA PHE A 64 3.01 12.13 -5.63
C PHE A 64 2.72 13.20 -6.67
N GLU A 65 1.67 13.97 -6.46
CA GLU A 65 1.31 15.05 -7.38
C GLU A 65 2.41 16.10 -7.46
N GLU A 66 3.00 16.43 -6.31
CA GLU A 66 4.07 17.43 -6.28
C GLU A 66 5.31 16.94 -7.02
N LEU A 67 5.62 15.66 -6.88
CA LEU A 67 6.77 15.08 -7.56
C LEU A 67 6.60 15.03 -9.07
N ASN A 68 5.36 15.00 -9.54
CA ASN A 68 5.07 14.84 -10.96
C ASN A 68 4.64 16.14 -11.64
N ARG A 69 4.85 17.25 -11.00
CA ARG A 69 4.56 18.53 -11.63
C ARG A 69 5.60 18.88 -12.66
#